data_f5da9f844e5430d7160eef8874738f98
#
_entry.id   f5da9f844e5430d7160eef8874738f98
#
_cell.length_a   1.000
_cell.length_b   1.000
_cell.length_c   1.000
_cell.angle_alpha   90.00
_cell.angle_beta   90.00
_cell.angle_gamma   90.00
#
_symmetry.space_group_name_H-M   'P 1'
#
loop_
_entity.id
_entity.type
_entity.pdbx_description
1 polymer ?
#
loop_
_entity_poly.entity_id
_entity_poly.type
_entity_poly.pdbx_seq_one_letter_code
_entity_poly.pdbx_strand_id
1 'polypeptide(L)'
;TTLYDSGILTPFIVNWPARIQPGGRSDSLISSVDIGPAFLELAGLSTPTVFEGRSFLPLLRNPSLTLHDFVFAERNWHDYEDRVRAVRNKRFKYISNFYHDLPNTPPADVVRSIAYREMIRLRDEGQLAEAQRNTFIQPRAREEFYDIKNDPYELRNLAADPRQAKRLKRFRRALAKWQEETNDTEPPFRTLDEF
;
A
#
# COMPACT_ATOMS: atom_id res chain seq x y z
N THR A 1 8.05 7.88 0.37
CA THR A 1 7.29 6.65 0.01
C THR A 1 6.67 6.04 1.25
N THR A 2 5.37 5.72 1.17
CA THR A 2 4.62 5.13 2.27
C THR A 2 3.61 4.12 1.71
N LEU A 3 3.16 3.14 2.51
CA LEU A 3 2.10 2.20 2.13
C LEU A 3 0.70 2.64 2.58
N TYR A 4 0.55 3.86 3.09
CA TYR A 4 -0.75 4.49 3.24
C TYR A 4 -1.36 4.85 1.88
N ASP A 5 -2.67 5.05 1.82
CA ASP A 5 -3.35 5.41 0.56
C ASP A 5 -2.76 6.68 -0.08
N SER A 6 -2.25 7.61 0.71
CA SER A 6 -1.53 8.79 0.21
C SER A 6 -0.28 8.46 -0.62
N GLY A 7 0.31 7.26 -0.46
CA GLY A 7 1.49 6.81 -1.19
C GLY A 7 1.22 5.76 -2.27
N ILE A 8 0.12 5.03 -2.18
CA ILE A 8 -0.14 3.89 -3.08
C ILE A 8 -1.46 3.98 -3.86
N LEU A 9 -2.40 4.84 -3.46
CA LEU A 9 -3.64 5.04 -4.20
C LEU A 9 -3.45 6.11 -5.27
N THR A 10 -3.36 5.67 -6.53
CA THR A 10 -3.21 6.55 -7.69
C THR A 10 -4.45 6.54 -8.57
N PRO A 11 -4.80 7.68 -9.21
CA PRO A 11 -5.82 7.68 -10.26
C PRO A 11 -5.44 6.72 -11.38
N PHE A 12 -6.41 5.91 -11.82
CA PHE A 12 -6.23 5.00 -12.95
C PHE A 12 -7.32 5.28 -13.99
N ILE A 13 -6.93 5.80 -15.15
CA ILE A 13 -7.85 6.23 -16.20
C ILE A 13 -7.50 5.48 -17.48
N VAL A 14 -8.50 4.87 -18.09
CA VAL A 14 -8.38 4.21 -19.40
C VAL A 14 -9.23 4.98 -20.42
N ASN A 15 -8.60 5.42 -21.50
CA ASN A 15 -9.27 6.08 -22.62
C ASN A 15 -9.10 5.22 -23.88
N TRP A 16 -10.21 4.63 -24.34
CA TRP A 16 -10.25 3.80 -25.55
C TRP A 16 -11.58 3.95 -26.29
N PRO A 17 -11.83 5.09 -26.94
CA PRO A 17 -13.15 5.46 -27.49
C PRO A 17 -13.76 4.42 -28.43
N ALA A 18 -12.92 3.68 -29.18
CA ALA A 18 -13.37 2.66 -30.12
C ALA A 18 -13.86 1.35 -29.46
N ARG A 19 -13.62 1.16 -28.18
CA ARG A 19 -13.83 -0.13 -27.52
C ARG A 19 -14.58 -0.08 -26.19
N ILE A 20 -14.58 1.04 -25.50
CA ILE A 20 -15.23 1.19 -24.19
C ILE A 20 -16.20 2.38 -24.20
N GLN A 21 -17.30 2.22 -23.46
CA GLN A 21 -18.26 3.31 -23.27
C GLN A 21 -17.65 4.40 -22.39
N PRO A 22 -17.83 5.69 -22.73
CA PRO A 22 -17.33 6.78 -21.93
C PRO A 22 -18.05 6.88 -20.58
N GLY A 23 -17.36 7.43 -19.57
CA GLY A 23 -17.92 7.74 -18.26
C GLY A 23 -18.09 6.51 -17.31
N GLY A 24 -17.66 5.33 -17.71
CA GLY A 24 -17.65 4.15 -16.85
C GLY A 24 -16.75 4.35 -15.62
N ARG A 25 -17.18 3.85 -14.46
CA ARG A 25 -16.39 3.84 -13.21
C ARG A 25 -16.43 2.46 -12.58
N SER A 26 -15.31 2.00 -12.06
CA SER A 26 -15.21 0.73 -11.33
C SER A 26 -14.57 0.98 -9.97
N ASP A 27 -15.15 0.35 -8.93
CA ASP A 27 -14.57 0.29 -7.58
C ASP A 27 -13.74 -0.99 -7.37
N SER A 28 -13.47 -1.75 -8.45
CA SER A 28 -12.64 -2.94 -8.36
C SER A 28 -11.21 -2.57 -8.00
N LEU A 29 -10.60 -3.36 -7.14
CA LEU A 29 -9.19 -3.20 -6.85
C LEU A 29 -8.38 -3.63 -8.07
N ILE A 30 -7.43 -2.80 -8.47
CA ILE A 30 -6.43 -3.02 -9.51
C ILE A 30 -5.06 -2.75 -8.90
N SER A 31 -4.08 -3.56 -9.23
CA SER A 31 -2.67 -3.36 -8.86
C SER A 31 -1.84 -3.06 -10.10
N SER A 32 -0.69 -2.43 -9.93
CA SER A 32 0.26 -2.17 -11.03
C SER A 32 0.72 -3.45 -11.74
N VAL A 33 0.78 -4.58 -11.04
CA VAL A 33 1.12 -5.89 -11.62
C VAL A 33 0.09 -6.40 -12.63
N ASP A 34 -1.13 -5.85 -12.64
CA ASP A 34 -2.22 -6.21 -13.56
C ASP A 34 -2.06 -5.58 -14.95
N ILE A 35 -1.19 -4.57 -15.07
CA ILE A 35 -0.98 -3.84 -16.33
C ILE A 35 -0.34 -4.74 -17.39
N GLY A 36 0.70 -5.48 -17.02
CA GLY A 36 1.40 -6.39 -17.93
C GLY A 36 0.46 -7.45 -18.55
N PRO A 37 -0.29 -8.22 -17.73
CA PRO A 37 -1.29 -9.16 -18.23
C PRO A 37 -2.34 -8.52 -19.16
N ALA A 38 -2.81 -7.30 -18.84
CA ALA A 38 -3.78 -6.62 -19.68
C ALA A 38 -3.20 -6.26 -21.06
N PHE A 39 -1.96 -5.82 -21.14
CA PHE A 39 -1.30 -5.55 -22.43
C PHE A 39 -1.01 -6.82 -23.23
N LEU A 40 -0.64 -7.92 -22.58
CA LEU A 40 -0.47 -9.21 -23.27
C LEU A 40 -1.81 -9.69 -23.86
N GLU A 41 -2.89 -9.62 -23.11
CA GLU A 41 -4.23 -9.97 -23.60
C GLU A 41 -4.65 -9.08 -24.79
N LEU A 42 -4.36 -7.76 -24.73
CA LEU A 42 -4.63 -6.85 -25.85
C LEU A 42 -3.83 -7.21 -27.11
N ALA A 43 -2.62 -7.70 -26.95
CA ALA A 43 -1.77 -8.16 -28.04
C ALA A 43 -2.14 -9.57 -28.55
N GLY A 44 -3.16 -10.23 -27.97
CA GLY A 44 -3.54 -11.59 -28.30
C GLY A 44 -2.54 -12.65 -27.82
N LEU A 45 -1.71 -12.31 -26.84
CA LEU A 45 -0.70 -13.18 -26.25
C LEU A 45 -1.21 -13.78 -24.92
N SER A 46 -0.75 -15.00 -24.62
CA SER A 46 -1.02 -15.62 -23.32
C SER A 46 -0.14 -14.97 -22.23
N THR A 47 -0.69 -14.84 -21.03
CA THR A 47 0.07 -14.36 -19.87
C THR A 47 0.93 -15.49 -19.32
N PRO A 48 2.28 -15.34 -19.29
CA PRO A 48 3.17 -16.32 -18.67
C PRO A 48 2.88 -16.48 -17.17
N THR A 49 3.14 -17.67 -16.63
CA THR A 49 2.88 -18.00 -15.21
C THR A 49 3.71 -17.20 -14.21
N VAL A 50 4.77 -16.54 -14.65
CA VAL A 50 5.59 -15.64 -13.84
C VAL A 50 4.88 -14.34 -13.48
N PHE A 51 3.78 -13.99 -14.16
CA PHE A 51 2.99 -12.81 -13.83
C PHE A 51 2.06 -13.12 -12.66
N GLU A 52 2.14 -12.34 -11.61
CA GLU A 52 1.26 -12.43 -10.44
C GLU A 52 -0.08 -11.68 -10.64
N GLY A 53 -0.08 -10.72 -11.56
CA GLY A 53 -1.24 -9.89 -11.87
C GLY A 53 -2.29 -10.61 -12.73
N ARG A 54 -3.44 -9.97 -12.87
CA ARG A 54 -4.56 -10.41 -13.70
C ARG A 54 -5.00 -9.29 -14.64
N SER A 55 -5.32 -9.61 -15.87
CA SER A 55 -5.85 -8.61 -16.80
C SER A 55 -7.11 -7.94 -16.27
N PHE A 56 -7.09 -6.61 -16.25
CA PHE A 56 -8.27 -5.81 -15.88
C PHE A 56 -9.22 -5.52 -17.08
N LEU A 57 -8.94 -6.01 -18.29
CA LEU A 57 -9.76 -5.76 -19.47
C LEU A 57 -11.23 -6.14 -19.30
N PRO A 58 -11.61 -7.21 -18.55
CA PRO A 58 -13.00 -7.49 -18.26
C PRO A 58 -13.74 -6.33 -17.57
N LEU A 59 -13.05 -5.53 -16.74
CA LEU A 59 -13.64 -4.36 -16.07
C LEU A 59 -14.02 -3.25 -17.05
N LEU A 60 -13.31 -3.14 -18.18
CA LEU A 60 -13.62 -2.15 -19.21
C LEU A 60 -14.96 -2.43 -19.88
N ARG A 61 -15.39 -3.69 -19.92
CA ARG A 61 -16.69 -4.13 -20.47
C ARG A 61 -17.79 -4.16 -19.42
N ASN A 62 -17.44 -4.56 -18.20
CA ASN A 62 -18.35 -4.61 -17.06
C ASN A 62 -17.67 -4.07 -15.80
N PRO A 63 -17.80 -2.76 -15.51
CA PRO A 63 -17.19 -2.12 -14.36
C PRO A 63 -17.63 -2.66 -12.99
N SER A 64 -18.73 -3.43 -12.93
CA SER A 64 -19.25 -4.00 -11.67
C SER A 64 -18.54 -5.29 -11.24
N LEU A 65 -17.69 -5.86 -12.10
CA LEU A 65 -16.91 -7.04 -11.74
C LEU A 65 -15.91 -6.73 -10.61
N THR A 66 -15.52 -7.77 -9.91
CA THR A 66 -14.43 -7.71 -8.93
C THR A 66 -13.24 -8.48 -9.48
N LEU A 67 -12.10 -7.80 -9.63
CA LEU A 67 -10.86 -8.41 -10.10
C LEU A 67 -10.11 -9.08 -8.94
N HIS A 68 -9.93 -8.35 -7.83
CA HIS A 68 -9.25 -8.82 -6.63
C HIS A 68 -10.08 -8.58 -5.37
N ASP A 69 -10.07 -9.56 -4.45
CA ASP A 69 -10.57 -9.39 -3.09
C ASP A 69 -9.56 -8.61 -2.22
N PHE A 70 -8.27 -8.83 -2.48
CA PHE A 70 -7.15 -8.16 -1.85
C PHE A 70 -6.14 -7.72 -2.90
N VAL A 71 -5.48 -6.60 -2.63
CA VAL A 71 -4.25 -6.17 -3.31
C VAL A 71 -3.17 -5.93 -2.27
N PHE A 72 -1.92 -6.10 -2.70
CA PHE A 72 -0.75 -6.06 -1.84
C PHE A 72 0.18 -4.95 -2.27
N ALA A 73 0.97 -4.44 -1.34
CA ALA A 73 2.03 -3.49 -1.60
C ALA A 73 3.20 -3.75 -0.66
N GLU A 74 4.40 -3.46 -1.13
CA GLU A 74 5.62 -3.65 -0.38
C GLU A 74 6.54 -2.44 -0.46
N ARG A 75 7.39 -2.30 0.55
CA ARG A 75 8.52 -1.39 0.55
C ARG A 75 9.70 -2.11 1.19
N ASN A 76 10.81 -2.21 0.46
CA ASN A 76 12.05 -2.81 0.92
C ASN A 76 13.16 -1.77 1.04
N TRP A 77 13.14 -0.78 0.16
CA TRP A 77 14.18 0.21 0.04
C TRP A 77 13.65 1.52 -0.55
N HIS A 78 14.23 2.62 -0.13
CA HIS A 78 14.24 3.87 -0.87
C HIS A 78 15.63 4.51 -0.71
N ASP A 79 15.85 5.36 0.27
CA ASP A 79 17.18 5.86 0.61
C ASP A 79 17.86 4.98 1.67
N TYR A 80 17.08 4.18 2.39
CA TYR A 80 17.53 3.21 3.38
C TYR A 80 16.64 1.97 3.34
N GLU A 81 17.16 0.88 3.91
CA GLU A 81 16.42 -0.37 4.01
C GLU A 81 15.25 -0.24 4.99
N ASP A 82 14.09 -0.66 4.55
CA ASP A 82 12.90 -0.83 5.39
C ASP A 82 12.10 -2.01 4.86
N ARG A 83 11.49 -2.78 5.75
CA ARG A 83 10.65 -3.91 5.36
C ARG A 83 9.23 -3.66 5.84
N VAL A 84 8.38 -3.25 4.92
CA VAL A 84 6.96 -3.00 5.17
C VAL A 84 6.12 -3.73 4.13
N ARG A 85 5.04 -4.34 4.58
CA ARG A 85 4.06 -5.01 3.73
C ARG A 85 2.67 -4.50 4.04
N ALA A 86 1.87 -4.31 3.01
CA ALA A 86 0.47 -3.94 3.17
C ALA A 86 -0.45 -4.88 2.37
N VAL A 87 -1.61 -5.14 2.93
CA VAL A 87 -2.72 -5.80 2.24
C VAL A 87 -3.99 -4.99 2.47
N ARG A 88 -4.72 -4.72 1.40
CA ARG A 88 -6.00 -4.01 1.49
C ARG A 88 -7.11 -4.71 0.72
N ASN A 89 -8.32 -4.52 1.19
CA ASN A 89 -9.54 -4.70 0.39
C ASN A 89 -10.21 -3.33 0.15
N LYS A 90 -11.44 -3.32 -0.37
CA LYS A 90 -12.17 -2.06 -0.64
C LYS A 90 -12.40 -1.19 0.60
N ARG A 91 -12.36 -1.75 1.81
CA ARG A 91 -12.72 -1.03 3.04
C ARG A 91 -11.64 -0.97 4.09
N PHE A 92 -10.81 -2.00 4.20
CA PHE A 92 -9.82 -2.13 5.27
C PHE A 92 -8.42 -2.30 4.69
N LYS A 93 -7.44 -1.80 5.43
CA LYS A 93 -6.02 -1.99 5.16
C LYS A 93 -5.30 -2.49 6.40
N TYR A 94 -4.39 -3.41 6.19
CA TYR A 94 -3.45 -3.89 7.19
C TYR A 94 -2.03 -3.62 6.71
N ILE A 95 -1.19 -3.10 7.60
CA ILE A 95 0.23 -2.85 7.36
C ILE A 95 1.02 -3.59 8.42
N SER A 96 2.07 -4.31 8.01
CA SER A 96 3.05 -4.97 8.85
C SER A 96 4.40 -4.27 8.71
N ASN A 97 4.90 -3.72 9.82
CA ASN A 97 6.21 -3.05 9.92
C ASN A 97 7.22 -4.03 10.54
N PHE A 98 8.04 -4.68 9.72
CA PHE A 98 9.03 -5.65 10.20
C PHE A 98 10.16 -4.94 10.95
N TYR A 99 10.65 -3.81 10.43
CA TYR A 99 11.68 -2.99 11.08
C TYR A 99 11.03 -1.86 11.86
N HIS A 100 10.18 -2.22 12.83
CA HIS A 100 9.38 -1.26 13.61
C HIS A 100 10.22 -0.35 14.51
N ASP A 101 11.46 -0.72 14.79
CA ASP A 101 12.44 0.10 15.53
C ASP A 101 12.85 1.35 14.75
N LEU A 102 12.70 1.38 13.43
CA LEU A 102 12.92 2.56 12.60
C LEU A 102 11.69 3.49 12.62
N PRO A 103 11.87 4.82 12.56
CA PRO A 103 10.78 5.76 12.33
C PRO A 103 10.28 5.69 10.89
N ASN A 104 9.13 6.32 10.63
CA ASN A 104 8.60 6.50 9.28
C ASN A 104 9.27 7.68 8.57
N THR A 105 10.59 7.73 8.56
CA THR A 105 11.34 8.82 7.92
C THR A 105 11.01 8.87 6.43
N PRO A 106 10.65 10.05 5.90
CA PRO A 106 10.47 10.22 4.46
C PRO A 106 11.82 10.14 3.72
N PRO A 107 11.79 9.98 2.38
CA PRO A 107 13.00 9.98 1.57
C PRO A 107 13.76 11.31 1.65
N ALA A 108 15.05 11.28 1.28
CA ALA A 108 15.98 12.38 1.46
C ALA A 108 15.56 13.69 0.77
N ASP A 109 14.90 13.60 -0.37
CA ASP A 109 14.35 14.77 -1.09
C ASP A 109 13.24 15.46 -0.27
N VAL A 110 12.37 14.68 0.38
CA VAL A 110 11.32 15.19 1.27
C VAL A 110 11.93 15.75 2.56
N VAL A 111 12.90 15.06 3.15
CA VAL A 111 13.60 15.53 4.37
C VAL A 111 14.26 16.91 4.16
N ARG A 112 14.77 17.18 2.96
CA ARG A 112 15.37 18.46 2.58
C ARG A 112 14.33 19.55 2.28
N SER A 113 13.05 19.21 2.19
CA SER A 113 11.99 20.16 1.84
C SER A 113 11.75 21.21 2.94
N ILE A 114 11.21 22.35 2.55
CA ILE A 114 10.80 23.42 3.48
C ILE A 114 9.69 22.89 4.41
N ALA A 115 8.76 22.11 3.86
CA ALA A 115 7.65 21.55 4.64
C ALA A 115 8.11 20.61 5.75
N TYR A 116 9.09 19.74 5.47
CA TYR A 116 9.60 18.82 6.50
C TYR A 116 10.41 19.55 7.57
N ARG A 117 11.18 20.56 7.19
CA ARG A 117 11.90 21.43 8.16
C ARG A 117 10.93 22.16 9.09
N GLU A 118 9.81 22.63 8.56
CA GLU A 118 8.75 23.23 9.38
C GLU A 118 8.10 22.21 10.32
N MET A 119 7.87 20.96 9.86
CA MET A 119 7.41 19.89 10.74
C MET A 119 8.38 19.59 11.88
N ILE A 120 9.69 19.61 11.62
CA ILE A 120 10.72 19.46 12.67
C ILE A 120 10.61 20.61 13.68
N ARG A 121 10.52 21.86 13.21
CA ARG A 121 10.36 23.04 14.08
C ARG A 121 9.13 22.90 14.98
N LEU A 122 7.96 22.57 14.40
CA LEU A 122 6.72 22.37 15.14
C LEU A 122 6.80 21.21 16.13
N ARG A 123 7.53 20.15 15.81
CA ARG A 123 7.79 19.04 16.73
C ARG A 123 8.58 19.51 17.94
N ASP A 124 9.67 20.23 17.71
CA ASP A 124 10.59 20.68 18.75
C ASP A 124 9.93 21.75 19.67
N GLU A 125 8.98 22.50 19.13
CA GLU A 125 8.15 23.47 19.90
C GLU A 125 6.91 22.83 20.53
N GLY A 126 6.68 21.53 20.36
CA GLY A 126 5.51 20.84 20.89
C GLY A 126 4.16 21.22 20.22
N GLN A 127 4.22 21.85 19.04
CA GLN A 127 3.05 22.36 18.30
C GLN A 127 2.62 21.43 17.15
N LEU A 128 3.29 20.30 16.97
CA LEU A 128 2.97 19.35 15.90
C LEU A 128 1.60 18.71 16.15
N ALA A 129 0.69 18.81 15.18
CA ALA A 129 -0.61 18.17 15.26
C ALA A 129 -0.48 16.64 15.32
N GLU A 130 -1.42 15.97 15.98
CA GLU A 130 -1.38 14.51 16.14
C GLU A 130 -1.26 13.77 14.81
N ALA A 131 -2.02 14.18 13.79
CA ALA A 131 -1.97 13.61 12.45
C ALA A 131 -0.60 13.73 11.76
N GLN A 132 0.23 14.68 12.17
CA GLN A 132 1.57 14.92 11.61
C GLN A 132 2.67 14.11 12.32
N ARG A 133 2.37 13.52 13.48
CA ARG A 133 3.37 12.87 14.34
C ARG A 133 3.88 11.55 13.78
N ASN A 134 3.12 10.91 12.89
CA ASN A 134 3.43 9.55 12.42
C ASN A 134 4.86 9.39 11.88
N THR A 135 5.37 10.41 11.19
CA THR A 135 6.74 10.45 10.65
C THR A 135 7.83 10.36 11.72
N PHE A 136 7.54 10.79 12.95
CA PHE A 136 8.51 10.92 14.05
C PHE A 136 8.33 9.84 15.13
N ILE A 137 7.33 8.97 15.00
CA ILE A 137 7.07 7.91 15.99
C ILE A 137 8.16 6.85 15.88
N GLN A 138 8.84 6.59 17.00
CA GLN A 138 9.83 5.53 17.14
C GLN A 138 9.75 4.94 18.56
N PRO A 139 9.56 3.62 18.70
CA PRO A 139 9.32 2.64 17.63
C PRO A 139 7.95 2.83 16.98
N ARG A 140 7.84 2.46 15.70
CA ARG A 140 6.56 2.38 14.99
C ARG A 140 5.70 1.25 15.56
N ALA A 141 4.39 1.31 15.34
CA ALA A 141 3.54 0.17 15.57
C ALA A 141 3.99 -1.01 14.69
N ARG A 142 4.13 -2.21 15.27
CA ARG A 142 4.45 -3.44 14.49
C ARG A 142 3.37 -3.73 13.47
N GLU A 143 2.14 -3.45 13.83
CA GLU A 143 0.96 -3.71 13.02
C GLU A 143 0.03 -2.50 13.03
N GLU A 144 -0.50 -2.21 11.87
CA GLU A 144 -1.47 -1.16 11.69
C GLU A 144 -2.69 -1.71 10.97
N PHE A 145 -3.89 -1.31 11.39
CA PHE A 145 -5.14 -1.73 10.78
C PHE A 145 -6.12 -0.57 10.70
N TYR A 146 -6.61 -0.28 9.51
CA TYR A 146 -7.43 0.89 9.24
C TYR A 146 -8.75 0.55 8.56
N ASP A 147 -9.84 1.21 8.95
CA ASP A 147 -11.10 1.26 8.20
C ASP A 147 -11.04 2.45 7.23
N ILE A 148 -10.37 2.28 6.10
CA ILE A 148 -10.10 3.34 5.12
C ILE A 148 -11.35 3.97 4.50
N LYS A 149 -12.52 3.36 4.65
CA LYS A 149 -13.80 3.95 4.25
C LYS A 149 -14.24 5.05 5.21
N ASN A 150 -14.02 4.85 6.53
CA ASN A 150 -14.42 5.77 7.58
C ASN A 150 -13.26 6.64 8.07
N ASP A 151 -12.04 6.23 7.79
CA ASP A 151 -10.79 6.93 8.12
C ASP A 151 -9.87 6.94 6.88
N PRO A 152 -10.19 7.76 5.87
CA PRO A 152 -9.44 7.80 4.60
C PRO A 152 -8.02 8.35 4.74
N TYR A 153 -7.69 8.96 5.86
CA TYR A 153 -6.35 9.47 6.15
C TYR A 153 -5.52 8.52 7.01
N GLU A 154 -6.08 7.37 7.41
CA GLU A 154 -5.39 6.32 8.16
C GLU A 154 -4.74 6.84 9.46
N LEU A 155 -5.51 7.64 10.21
CA LEU A 155 -5.05 8.26 11.46
C LEU A 155 -5.33 7.39 12.69
N ARG A 156 -6.35 6.51 12.63
CA ARG A 156 -6.77 5.68 13.74
C ARG A 156 -6.38 4.23 13.55
N ASN A 157 -5.26 3.81 14.14
CA ASN A 157 -4.85 2.41 14.13
C ASN A 157 -5.79 1.56 15.00
N LEU A 158 -6.46 0.58 14.38
CA LEU A 158 -7.42 -0.34 15.00
C LEU A 158 -6.79 -1.71 15.33
N ALA A 159 -5.48 -1.90 15.17
CA ALA A 159 -4.85 -3.20 15.36
C ALA A 159 -4.99 -3.74 16.80
N ALA A 160 -5.09 -2.86 17.78
CA ALA A 160 -5.33 -3.23 19.19
C ALA A 160 -6.81 -3.30 19.59
N ASP A 161 -7.75 -2.98 18.70
CA ASP A 161 -9.19 -3.03 19.01
C ASP A 161 -9.71 -4.48 19.00
N PRO A 162 -10.15 -5.04 20.14
CA PRO A 162 -10.65 -6.42 20.20
C PRO A 162 -11.83 -6.70 19.25
N ARG A 163 -12.63 -5.69 18.94
CA ARG A 163 -13.77 -5.79 18.01
C ARG A 163 -13.31 -6.08 16.59
N GLN A 164 -12.05 -5.78 16.25
CA GLN A 164 -11.45 -6.02 14.94
C GLN A 164 -10.63 -7.32 14.87
N ALA A 165 -10.44 -8.03 15.98
CA ALA A 165 -9.55 -9.20 16.06
C ALA A 165 -9.83 -10.26 14.98
N LYS A 166 -11.10 -10.61 14.75
CA LYS A 166 -11.48 -11.59 13.72
C LYS A 166 -11.11 -11.11 12.30
N ARG A 167 -11.33 -9.81 12.04
CA ARG A 167 -11.04 -9.19 10.74
C ARG A 167 -9.53 -9.07 10.53
N LEU A 168 -8.81 -8.56 11.51
CA LEU A 168 -7.35 -8.46 11.49
C LEU A 168 -6.70 -9.83 11.24
N LYS A 169 -7.19 -10.90 11.89
CA LYS A 169 -6.73 -12.28 11.64
C LYS A 169 -6.88 -12.70 10.17
N ARG A 170 -7.98 -12.29 9.49
CA ARG A 170 -8.17 -12.56 8.06
C ARG A 170 -7.11 -11.86 7.21
N PHE A 171 -6.79 -10.61 7.53
CA PHE A 171 -5.79 -9.83 6.79
C PHE A 171 -4.37 -10.35 7.01
N ARG A 172 -4.02 -10.72 8.25
CA ARG A 172 -2.73 -11.40 8.54
C ARG A 172 -2.57 -12.69 7.73
N ARG A 173 -3.63 -13.49 7.63
CA ARG A 173 -3.61 -14.71 6.81
C ARG A 173 -3.49 -14.42 5.32
N ALA A 174 -4.16 -13.39 4.83
CA ALA A 174 -4.06 -13.00 3.42
C ALA A 174 -2.63 -12.55 3.09
N LEU A 175 -2.01 -11.75 3.97
CA LEU A 175 -0.63 -11.31 3.78
C LEU A 175 0.34 -12.50 3.85
N ALA A 176 0.22 -13.38 4.86
CA ALA A 176 1.09 -14.54 5.01
C ALA A 176 1.02 -15.48 3.79
N LYS A 177 -0.20 -15.71 3.27
CA LYS A 177 -0.40 -16.51 2.07
C LYS A 177 0.28 -15.88 0.84
N TRP A 178 0.14 -14.56 0.66
CA TRP A 178 0.79 -13.85 -0.43
C TRP A 178 2.32 -13.93 -0.32
N GLN A 179 2.88 -13.76 0.87
CA GLN A 179 4.31 -13.90 1.10
C GLN A 179 4.83 -15.31 0.75
N GLU A 180 4.07 -16.35 1.08
CA GLU A 180 4.40 -17.73 0.71
C GLU A 180 4.34 -17.93 -0.82
N GLU A 181 3.29 -17.44 -1.48
CA GLU A 181 3.08 -17.58 -2.93
C GLU A 181 4.12 -16.82 -3.76
N THR A 182 4.63 -15.68 -3.24
CA THR A 182 5.62 -14.84 -3.91
C THR A 182 7.06 -15.10 -3.44
N ASN A 183 7.24 -16.05 -2.51
CA ASN A 183 8.53 -16.31 -1.87
C ASN A 183 9.14 -15.05 -1.22
N ASP A 184 8.27 -14.19 -0.63
CA ASP A 184 8.68 -12.97 0.07
C ASP A 184 9.26 -13.30 1.44
N THR A 185 10.54 -13.66 1.46
CA THR A 185 11.27 -14.02 2.68
C THR A 185 11.97 -12.81 3.31
N GLU A 186 12.18 -12.87 4.62
CA GLU A 186 13.01 -11.88 5.31
C GLU A 186 14.48 -12.09 4.95
N PRO A 187 15.22 -11.01 4.59
CA PRO A 187 16.64 -11.13 4.34
C PRO A 187 17.38 -11.59 5.61
N PRO A 188 18.48 -12.37 5.45
CA PRO A 188 19.21 -12.95 6.59
C PRO A 188 19.92 -11.92 7.48
N PHE A 189 20.11 -10.73 6.98
CA PHE A 189 20.68 -9.59 7.69
C PHE A 189 20.12 -8.30 7.15
N ARG A 190 20.08 -7.29 8.00
CA ARG A 190 19.69 -5.93 7.66
C ARG A 190 20.91 -5.16 7.20
N THR A 191 20.78 -4.38 6.14
CA THR A 191 21.82 -3.45 5.71
C THR A 191 21.95 -2.32 6.74
N LEU A 192 23.15 -2.07 7.20
CA LEU A 192 23.47 -0.96 8.07
C LEU A 192 23.87 0.24 7.20
N ASP A 193 22.87 0.92 6.63
CA ASP A 193 23.12 2.18 5.95
C ASP A 193 22.98 3.30 6.96
N GLU A 194 24.07 4.02 7.15
CA GLU A 194 24.12 5.28 7.86
C GLU A 194 24.02 6.43 6.84
N PHE A 195 23.04 7.30 7.04
CA PHE A 195 22.89 8.53 6.29
C PHE A 195 23.29 9.72 7.16
#